data_0ff31ffa15759fb61b8144115f3c1978
#
_entry.id   0ff31ffa15759fb61b8144115f3c1978
#
_cell.length_a   1.000
_cell.length_b   1.000
_cell.length_c   1.000
_cell.angle_alpha   90.00
_cell.angle_beta   90.00
_cell.angle_gamma   90.00
#
_symmetry.space_group_name_H-M   'P 1'
#
loop_
_entity.id
_entity.type
_entity.pdbx_description
1 polymer ?
#
loop_
_entity_poly.entity_id
_entity_poly.type
_entity_poly.pdbx_seq_one_letter_code
_entity_poly.pdbx_strand_id
1 'polypeptide(L)'
;MANDIKNVMASCKECGHRFQLGTTVPVKYQMPYRDKGGKSIFLTYYDCPQCGTTHYVQIDDTHTLELKKETVRMFARLSMKRMDFKQIPKKQNDKFVKTNNKLTVTRQELMKQYDGQVVFDADTGAEVELHFTIV
;
A
#
# COMPACT_ATOMS: atom_id res chain seq x y z
N MET A 1 -4.08 -6.34 -5.79
CA MET A 1 -3.53 -5.84 -6.98
C MET A 1 -3.81 -4.38 -7.18
N ALA A 2 -2.92 -3.71 -7.87
CA ALA A 2 -3.01 -2.26 -8.06
C ALA A 2 -4.32 -1.80 -8.72
N ASN A 3 -5.00 -2.70 -9.43
CA ASN A 3 -6.24 -2.38 -10.13
C ASN A 3 -7.45 -2.22 -9.21
N ASP A 4 -7.41 -2.76 -8.00
CA ASP A 4 -8.56 -2.72 -7.10
C ASP A 4 -8.85 -1.31 -6.59
N ILE A 5 -7.81 -0.48 -6.46
CA ILE A 5 -7.96 0.90 -5.98
C ILE A 5 -8.64 1.79 -7.03
N LYS A 6 -8.47 1.49 -8.31
CA LYS A 6 -9.02 2.31 -9.41
C LYS A 6 -10.53 2.37 -9.46
N ASN A 7 -11.21 1.37 -8.87
CA ASN A 7 -12.66 1.28 -8.90
C ASN A 7 -13.29 1.54 -7.52
N VAL A 8 -12.49 2.01 -6.57
CA VAL A 8 -12.98 2.27 -5.21
C VAL A 8 -13.50 3.68 -5.10
N MET A 9 -14.72 3.81 -4.61
CA MET A 9 -15.29 5.11 -4.23
C MET A 9 -14.80 5.45 -2.83
N ALA A 10 -14.31 6.67 -2.68
CA ALA A 10 -13.83 7.19 -1.40
C ALA A 10 -14.61 8.45 -1.02
N SER A 11 -14.68 8.72 0.27
CA SER A 11 -15.27 9.95 0.81
C SER A 11 -14.24 10.65 1.68
N CYS A 12 -14.08 11.95 1.48
CA CYS A 12 -13.22 12.75 2.35
C CYS A 12 -13.93 12.99 3.67
N LYS A 13 -13.28 12.63 4.78
CA LYS A 13 -13.84 12.83 6.13
C LYS A 13 -13.94 14.30 6.50
N GLU A 14 -13.08 15.14 5.92
CA GLU A 14 -13.01 16.57 6.25
C GLU A 14 -14.10 17.38 5.54
N CYS A 15 -14.37 17.09 4.26
CA CYS A 15 -15.34 17.87 3.47
C CYS A 15 -16.52 17.06 2.95
N GLY A 16 -16.53 15.74 3.13
CA GLY A 16 -17.62 14.87 2.71
C GLY A 16 -17.68 14.59 1.20
N HIS A 17 -16.75 15.13 0.42
CA HIS A 17 -16.75 14.92 -1.04
C HIS A 17 -16.50 13.46 -1.39
N ARG A 18 -17.31 12.92 -2.32
CA ARG A 18 -17.16 11.56 -2.84
C ARG A 18 -16.47 11.61 -4.20
N PHE A 19 -15.54 10.70 -4.42
CA PHE A 19 -14.80 10.62 -5.67
C PHE A 19 -14.31 9.20 -5.92
N GLN A 20 -13.94 8.90 -7.17
CA GLN A 20 -13.41 7.60 -7.57
C GLN A 20 -11.88 7.65 -7.56
N LEU A 21 -11.25 6.74 -6.79
CA LEU A 21 -9.81 6.64 -6.74
C LEU A 21 -9.24 6.05 -8.03
N GLY A 22 -8.08 6.55 -8.43
CA GLY A 22 -7.31 6.06 -9.56
C GLY A 22 -7.79 6.58 -10.92
N THR A 23 -9.09 6.84 -11.09
CA THR A 23 -9.65 7.37 -12.33
C THR A 23 -9.78 8.89 -12.25
N THR A 24 -10.48 9.38 -11.23
CA THR A 24 -10.71 10.82 -11.02
C THR A 24 -9.61 11.44 -10.18
N VAL A 25 -9.13 10.71 -9.16
CA VAL A 25 -8.08 11.14 -8.25
C VAL A 25 -6.91 10.16 -8.33
N PRO A 26 -5.72 10.60 -8.75
CA PRO A 26 -4.57 9.71 -8.83
C PRO A 26 -4.11 9.29 -7.43
N VAL A 27 -3.79 8.01 -7.29
CA VAL A 27 -3.18 7.45 -6.08
C VAL A 27 -1.66 7.50 -6.26
N LYS A 28 -0.97 8.06 -5.29
CA LYS A 28 0.49 8.15 -5.30
C LYS A 28 1.08 6.96 -4.54
N TYR A 29 1.86 6.14 -5.23
CA TYR A 29 2.39 4.89 -4.71
C TYR A 29 3.84 5.02 -4.28
N GLN A 30 4.16 4.38 -3.16
CA GLN A 30 5.54 4.15 -2.73
C GLN A 30 6.42 5.40 -2.70
N MET A 31 5.85 6.51 -2.28
CA MET A 31 6.59 7.77 -2.16
C MET A 31 7.55 7.68 -0.96
N PRO A 32 8.83 8.04 -1.16
CA PRO A 32 9.86 7.87 -0.12
C PRO A 32 9.76 8.90 1.00
N TYR A 33 9.83 8.41 2.22
CA TYR A 33 9.88 9.19 3.45
C TYR A 33 10.91 8.58 4.41
N ARG A 34 11.23 9.30 5.48
CA ARG A 34 12.09 8.78 6.55
C ARG A 34 11.43 9.02 7.90
N ASP A 35 11.57 8.06 8.81
CA ASP A 35 11.11 8.24 10.18
C ASP A 35 12.14 9.03 11.00
N LYS A 36 11.86 9.28 12.28
CA LYS A 36 12.76 10.03 13.18
C LYS A 36 14.12 9.37 13.35
N GLY A 37 14.19 8.05 13.22
CA GLY A 37 15.44 7.28 13.28
C GLY A 37 16.20 7.23 11.96
N GLY A 38 15.67 7.83 10.89
CA GLY A 38 16.28 7.81 9.56
C GLY A 38 15.96 6.57 8.76
N LYS A 39 15.07 5.70 9.23
CA LYS A 39 14.63 4.51 8.51
C LYS A 39 13.78 4.90 7.31
N SER A 40 14.07 4.31 6.15
CA SER A 40 13.28 4.53 4.95
C SER A 40 11.92 3.86 5.06
N ILE A 41 10.89 4.64 4.79
CA ILE A 41 9.51 4.17 4.69
C ILE A 41 8.91 4.68 3.39
N PHE A 42 7.85 4.02 2.92
CA PHE A 42 7.22 4.33 1.64
C PHE A 42 5.72 4.44 1.86
N LEU A 43 5.16 5.59 1.50
CA LEU A 43 3.75 5.87 1.73
C LEU A 43 2.94 5.76 0.44
N THR A 44 1.73 5.26 0.57
CA THR A 44 0.72 5.31 -0.48
C THR A 44 -0.39 6.24 0.00
N TYR A 45 -0.70 7.26 -0.80
CA TYR A 45 -1.67 8.27 -0.40
C TYR A 45 -2.37 8.88 -1.62
N TYR A 46 -3.45 9.61 -1.35
CA TYR A 46 -4.16 10.44 -2.33
C TYR A 46 -4.61 11.73 -1.67
N ASP A 47 -4.82 12.76 -2.50
CA ASP A 47 -5.29 14.05 -2.04
C ASP A 47 -6.76 14.25 -2.43
N CYS A 48 -7.58 14.78 -1.52
CA CYS A 48 -8.96 15.11 -1.84
C CYS A 48 -9.00 16.21 -2.91
N PRO A 49 -9.72 16.02 -4.02
CA PRO A 49 -9.76 17.01 -5.09
C PRO A 49 -10.48 18.30 -4.71
N GLN A 50 -11.30 18.27 -3.67
CA GLN A 50 -12.07 19.44 -3.25
C GLN A 50 -11.37 20.28 -2.18
N CYS A 51 -10.86 19.64 -1.11
CA CYS A 51 -10.26 20.37 0.01
C CYS A 51 -8.73 20.22 0.12
N GLY A 52 -8.14 19.33 -0.68
CA GLY A 52 -6.69 19.10 -0.69
C GLY A 52 -6.16 18.26 0.48
N THR A 53 -7.03 17.75 1.35
CA THR A 53 -6.62 16.91 2.47
C THR A 53 -5.97 15.64 1.97
N THR A 54 -4.77 15.30 2.49
CA THR A 54 -4.05 14.08 2.15
C THR A 54 -4.53 12.93 3.00
N HIS A 55 -4.84 11.80 2.35
CA HIS A 55 -5.29 10.57 2.99
C HIS A 55 -4.24 9.48 2.78
N TYR A 56 -3.60 9.04 3.85
CA TYR A 56 -2.60 7.96 3.81
C TYR A 56 -3.33 6.63 3.97
N VAL A 57 -3.13 5.71 3.03
CA VAL A 57 -3.86 4.43 2.98
C VAL A 57 -2.96 3.23 3.26
N GLN A 58 -1.65 3.35 3.05
CA GLN A 58 -0.73 2.24 3.24
C GLN A 58 0.67 2.75 3.55
N ILE A 59 1.41 1.96 4.34
CA ILE A 59 2.82 2.19 4.61
C ILE A 59 3.60 0.89 4.35
N ASP A 60 4.75 1.04 3.72
CA ASP A 60 5.71 -0.03 3.51
C ASP A 60 7.07 0.38 4.05
N ASP A 61 7.88 -0.59 4.45
CA ASP A 61 9.31 -0.43 4.67
C ASP A 61 10.07 -1.29 3.65
N THR A 62 11.39 -1.37 3.76
CA THR A 62 12.19 -2.17 2.84
C THR A 62 11.79 -3.65 2.89
N HIS A 63 11.50 -4.16 4.09
CA HIS A 63 11.09 -5.55 4.28
C HIS A 63 9.76 -5.86 3.61
N THR A 64 8.74 -5.02 3.80
CA THR A 64 7.42 -5.24 3.16
C THR A 64 7.49 -5.10 1.64
N LEU A 65 8.32 -4.20 1.11
CA LEU A 65 8.53 -4.11 -0.34
C LEU A 65 9.18 -5.36 -0.91
N GLU A 66 10.12 -5.97 -0.21
CA GLU A 66 10.70 -7.26 -0.61
C GLU A 66 9.67 -8.39 -0.56
N LEU A 67 8.84 -8.45 0.48
CA LEU A 67 7.72 -9.40 0.55
C LEU A 67 6.74 -9.21 -0.61
N LYS A 68 6.45 -7.97 -0.98
CA LYS A 68 5.58 -7.67 -2.11
C LYS A 68 6.17 -8.18 -3.42
N LYS A 69 7.45 -7.94 -3.66
CA LYS A 69 8.13 -8.45 -4.86
C LYS A 69 8.07 -9.97 -4.93
N GLU A 70 8.31 -10.64 -3.82
CA GLU A 70 8.23 -12.10 -3.73
C GLU A 70 6.81 -12.60 -4.03
N THR A 71 5.80 -11.97 -3.43
CA THR A 71 4.40 -12.30 -3.64
C THR A 71 4.00 -12.13 -5.11
N VAL A 72 4.41 -11.05 -5.75
CA VAL A 72 4.13 -10.79 -7.17
C VAL A 72 4.78 -11.85 -8.06
N ARG A 73 6.03 -12.24 -7.77
CA ARG A 73 6.72 -13.29 -8.52
C ARG A 73 6.01 -14.64 -8.40
N MET A 74 5.58 -15.00 -7.18
CA MET A 74 4.82 -16.23 -6.96
C MET A 74 3.49 -16.22 -7.72
N PHE A 75 2.76 -15.11 -7.66
CA PHE A 75 1.50 -14.94 -8.37
C PHE A 75 1.68 -15.10 -9.88
N ALA A 76 2.72 -14.49 -10.45
CA ALA A 76 3.03 -14.61 -11.87
C ALA A 76 3.30 -16.06 -12.28
N ARG A 77 4.07 -16.80 -11.48
CA ARG A 77 4.34 -18.22 -11.73
C ARG A 77 3.08 -19.07 -11.71
N LEU A 78 2.21 -18.85 -10.72
CA LEU A 78 0.93 -19.56 -10.62
C LEU A 78 0.01 -19.23 -11.79
N SER A 79 -0.04 -17.97 -12.22
CA SER A 79 -0.84 -17.52 -13.36
C SER A 79 -0.35 -18.16 -14.67
N MET A 80 0.95 -18.26 -14.87
CA MET A 80 1.53 -18.93 -16.03
C MET A 80 1.15 -20.42 -16.06
N LYS A 81 1.20 -21.12 -14.92
CA LYS A 81 0.80 -22.52 -14.83
C LYS A 81 -0.67 -22.71 -15.18
N ARG A 82 -1.55 -21.80 -14.75
CA ARG A 82 -2.98 -21.82 -15.11
C ARG A 82 -3.18 -21.63 -16.60
N MET A 83 -2.43 -20.72 -17.23
CA MET A 83 -2.50 -20.48 -18.66
C MET A 83 -2.07 -21.71 -19.48
N ASP A 84 -1.11 -22.48 -18.97
CA ASP A 84 -0.65 -23.71 -19.58
C ASP A 84 -1.53 -24.93 -19.24
N PHE A 85 -2.65 -24.73 -18.58
CA PHE A 85 -3.56 -25.77 -18.10
C PHE A 85 -2.89 -26.80 -17.19
N LYS A 86 -1.79 -26.44 -16.56
CA LYS A 86 -1.11 -27.31 -15.61
C LYS A 86 -1.74 -27.20 -14.23
N GLN A 87 -1.82 -28.32 -13.53
CA GLN A 87 -2.29 -28.32 -12.16
C GLN A 87 -1.28 -27.62 -11.27
N ILE A 88 -1.77 -26.68 -10.45
CA ILE A 88 -0.94 -25.96 -9.49
C ILE A 88 -0.66 -26.87 -8.30
N PRO A 89 0.61 -27.17 -7.96
CA PRO A 89 0.93 -27.94 -6.77
C PRO A 89 0.42 -27.22 -5.51
N LYS A 90 -0.25 -27.94 -4.64
CA LYS A 90 -0.78 -27.41 -3.38
C LYS A 90 0.29 -26.69 -2.57
N LYS A 91 1.49 -27.27 -2.51
CA LYS A 91 2.63 -26.70 -1.77
C LYS A 91 3.00 -25.29 -2.25
N GLN A 92 2.98 -25.05 -3.57
CA GLN A 92 3.28 -23.73 -4.13
C GLN A 92 2.17 -22.72 -3.83
N ASN A 93 0.92 -23.14 -3.93
CA ASN A 93 -0.22 -22.30 -3.60
C ASN A 93 -0.22 -21.92 -2.11
N ASP A 94 0.04 -22.90 -1.23
CA ASP A 94 0.10 -22.66 0.22
C ASP A 94 1.23 -21.68 0.56
N LYS A 95 2.38 -21.79 -0.08
CA LYS A 95 3.50 -20.86 0.10
C LYS A 95 3.13 -19.44 -0.33
N PHE A 96 2.43 -19.28 -1.45
CA PHE A 96 1.94 -17.99 -1.91
C PHE A 96 0.98 -17.37 -0.90
N VAL A 97 -0.02 -18.12 -0.45
CA VAL A 97 -1.02 -17.64 0.53
C VAL A 97 -0.33 -17.22 1.83
N LYS A 98 0.60 -18.03 2.33
CA LYS A 98 1.35 -17.74 3.56
C LYS A 98 2.16 -16.45 3.43
N THR A 99 2.87 -16.28 2.32
CA THR A 99 3.70 -15.07 2.08
C THR A 99 2.82 -13.83 1.94
N ASN A 100 1.71 -13.94 1.22
CA ASN A 100 0.76 -12.84 1.06
C ASN A 100 0.13 -12.44 2.40
N ASN A 101 -0.24 -13.41 3.24
CA ASN A 101 -0.78 -13.13 4.57
C ASN A 101 0.26 -12.45 5.47
N LYS A 102 1.51 -12.88 5.40
CA LYS A 102 2.61 -12.25 6.13
C LYS A 102 2.78 -10.79 5.72
N LEU A 103 2.71 -10.49 4.43
CA LEU A 103 2.77 -9.13 3.92
C LEU A 103 1.63 -8.27 4.48
N THR A 104 0.41 -8.78 4.44
CA THR A 104 -0.78 -8.08 4.95
C THR A 104 -0.65 -7.76 6.44
N VAL A 105 -0.28 -8.76 7.25
CA VAL A 105 -0.13 -8.60 8.70
C VAL A 105 0.99 -7.61 9.03
N THR A 106 2.12 -7.70 8.34
CA THR A 106 3.26 -6.81 8.58
C THR A 106 2.92 -5.36 8.24
N ARG A 107 2.18 -5.14 7.14
CA ARG A 107 1.69 -3.80 6.78
C ARG A 107 0.73 -3.24 7.82
N GLN A 108 -0.17 -4.05 8.35
CA GLN A 108 -1.10 -3.63 9.41
C GLN A 108 -0.35 -3.25 10.68
N GLU A 109 0.69 -3.99 11.04
CA GLU A 109 1.54 -3.67 12.19
C GLU A 109 2.29 -2.35 11.98
N LEU A 110 2.81 -2.12 10.77
CA LEU A 110 3.45 -0.84 10.43
C LEU A 110 2.46 0.33 10.53
N MET A 111 1.25 0.17 10.04
CA MET A 111 0.22 1.21 10.14
C MET A 111 -0.07 1.56 11.59
N LYS A 112 -0.17 0.58 12.47
CA LYS A 112 -0.37 0.81 13.91
C LYS A 112 0.84 1.49 14.55
N GLN A 113 2.05 1.09 14.16
CA GLN A 113 3.29 1.63 14.69
C GLN A 113 3.47 3.11 14.33
N TYR A 114 3.16 3.46 13.10
CA TYR A 114 3.40 4.81 12.58
C TYR A 114 2.19 5.75 12.67
N ASP A 115 1.01 5.26 13.02
CA ASP A 115 -0.16 6.11 13.18
C ASP A 115 0.08 7.15 14.28
N GLY A 116 -0.12 8.42 13.93
CA GLY A 116 0.19 9.53 14.82
C GLY A 116 1.66 9.93 14.91
N GLN A 117 2.55 9.25 14.20
CA GLN A 117 3.98 9.58 14.18
C GLN A 117 4.29 10.64 13.12
N VAL A 118 5.37 11.40 13.36
CA VAL A 118 5.88 12.37 12.40
C VAL A 118 6.98 11.73 11.56
N VAL A 119 6.88 11.88 10.26
CA VAL A 119 7.88 11.41 9.29
C VAL A 119 8.33 12.58 8.41
N PHE A 120 9.42 12.38 7.66
CA PHE A 120 10.03 13.43 6.85
C PHE A 120 10.05 13.01 5.39
N ASP A 121 9.60 13.90 4.49
CA ASP A 121 9.77 13.71 3.05
C ASP A 121 11.26 13.54 2.73
N ALA A 122 11.62 12.48 1.99
CA ALA A 122 13.02 12.18 1.68
C ALA A 122 13.66 13.22 0.76
N ASP A 123 12.87 13.92 -0.06
CA ASP A 123 13.37 14.91 -1.00
C ASP A 123 13.41 16.31 -0.41
N THR A 124 12.36 16.72 0.31
CA THR A 124 12.19 18.08 0.80
C THR A 124 12.50 18.26 2.29
N GLY A 125 12.50 17.17 3.06
CA GLY A 125 12.63 17.22 4.51
C GLY A 125 11.38 17.71 5.24
N ALA A 126 10.28 17.95 4.54
CA ALA A 126 9.05 18.43 5.13
C ALA A 126 8.47 17.41 6.12
N GLU A 127 8.05 17.91 7.29
CA GLU A 127 7.44 17.07 8.32
C GLU A 127 5.99 16.74 7.96
N VAL A 128 5.61 15.48 8.18
CA VAL A 128 4.25 14.99 7.97
C VAL A 128 3.83 14.16 9.17
N GLU A 129 2.69 14.48 9.77
CA GLU A 129 2.07 13.64 10.78
C GLU A 129 1.16 12.61 10.11
N LEU A 130 1.39 11.34 10.40
CA LEU A 130 0.65 10.26 9.76
C LEU A 130 -0.64 9.93 10.50
N HIS A 131 -1.74 9.89 9.74
CA HIS A 131 -3.03 9.37 10.20
C HIS A 131 -3.58 8.49 9.09
N PHE A 132 -3.67 7.19 9.34
CA PHE A 132 -4.12 6.26 8.34
C PHE A 132 -5.64 6.21 8.26
N THR A 133 -6.15 6.32 7.03
CA THR A 133 -7.57 6.15 6.75
C THR A 133 -7.85 4.67 6.54
N ILE A 134 -8.69 4.09 7.38
CA ILE A 134 -9.17 2.73 7.21
C ILE A 134 -10.31 2.76 6.22
N VAL A 135 -10.10 2.11 5.10
CA VAL A 135 -11.10 2.01 4.04
C VAL A 135 -11.89 0.73 4.20
#